data_70c6a4d8eb7f9d2eaa1474de5db6ea02
#
_entry.id   70c6a4d8eb7f9d2eaa1474de5db6ea02
#
_cell.length_a   1.000
_cell.length_b   1.000
_cell.length_c   1.000
_cell.angle_alpha   90.00
_cell.angle_beta   90.00
_cell.angle_gamma   90.00
#
_symmetry.space_group_name_H-M   'P 1'
#
loop_
_entity.id
_entity.type
_entity.pdbx_description
1 polymer ?
#
loop_
_entity_poly.entity_id
_entity_poly.type
_entity_poly.pdbx_seq_one_letter_code
_entity_poly.pdbx_strand_id
1 'polypeptide(L)'
;MKRLTIVIFLLISSILKAQKPTAAYVKELYKKYPTLKSNLCPACLLWVNPYFKSIGDTLNHKPVLTFYIYTKAHRLEQETLKLPRSGAYAAWHSVYGQPNETPVYKEANRIIGKPNSAYMIAKGHCQAWILMAWSLDAALLSDTYTFNAGMEYQGQNIGTELATEELCRKLTGYKVLAVTDSVKIWCGTFGSLTTYKKKGITISVPEYYFKVIEYYDSNVGGMITQTYWMPNKSDATRKTLSSCQISYPALIKHLGFSPKSVFNEL
;
A
#
# COMPACT_ATOMS: atom_id res chain seq x y z
N MET A 1 32.82 54.56 5.50
CA MET A 1 32.01 53.71 6.41
C MET A 1 30.93 53.05 5.56
N LYS A 2 31.14 51.80 5.20
CA LYS A 2 30.16 50.98 4.44
C LYS A 2 29.20 50.34 5.42
N ARG A 3 27.91 50.73 5.35
CA ARG A 3 26.85 50.08 6.14
C ARG A 3 26.62 48.67 5.62
N LEU A 4 26.96 47.68 6.42
CA LEU A 4 26.65 46.28 6.17
C LEU A 4 25.18 46.09 6.52
N THR A 5 24.31 46.04 5.51
CA THR A 5 22.91 45.66 5.70
C THR A 5 22.84 44.18 5.86
N ILE A 6 22.78 43.68 7.10
CA ILE A 6 22.50 42.25 7.40
C ILE A 6 21.02 42.05 7.08
N VAL A 7 20.77 41.47 5.93
CA VAL A 7 19.46 40.89 5.60
C VAL A 7 19.35 39.61 6.41
N ILE A 8 18.75 39.70 7.59
CA ILE A 8 18.29 38.55 8.34
C ILE A 8 17.14 37.95 7.54
N PHE A 9 17.45 36.99 6.66
CA PHE A 9 16.46 36.02 6.21
C PHE A 9 16.04 35.25 7.47
N LEU A 10 15.02 35.75 8.15
CA LEU A 10 14.18 34.93 9.00
C LEU A 10 13.61 33.84 8.08
N LEU A 11 14.35 32.75 7.95
CA LEU A 11 13.81 31.44 7.68
C LEU A 11 12.78 31.18 8.77
N ILE A 12 11.56 31.68 8.54
CA ILE A 12 10.38 31.11 9.14
C ILE A 12 10.34 29.70 8.54
N SER A 13 11.12 28.81 9.10
CA SER A 13 10.80 27.40 9.11
C SER A 13 9.47 27.35 9.86
N SER A 14 8.38 27.67 9.15
CA SER A 14 7.07 27.18 9.49
C SER A 14 7.28 25.67 9.57
N ILE A 15 7.55 25.17 10.77
CA ILE A 15 7.22 23.81 11.15
C ILE A 15 5.71 23.80 10.93
N LEU A 16 5.32 23.53 9.69
CA LEU A 16 3.99 23.09 9.33
C LEU A 16 3.87 21.77 10.09
N LYS A 17 3.51 21.87 11.38
CA LYS A 17 2.92 20.74 12.08
C LYS A 17 1.78 20.35 11.16
N ALA A 18 1.93 19.22 10.47
CA ALA A 18 0.96 18.76 9.49
C ALA A 18 -0.41 18.89 10.17
N GLN A 19 -1.21 19.83 9.69
CA GLN A 19 -2.49 20.13 10.32
C GLN A 19 -3.30 18.85 10.31
N LYS A 20 -3.83 18.45 11.47
CA LYS A 20 -4.61 17.22 11.62
C LYS A 20 -5.73 17.22 10.56
N PRO A 21 -5.78 16.20 9.68
CA PRO A 21 -6.79 16.16 8.63
C PRO A 21 -8.19 16.12 9.23
N THR A 22 -9.09 16.98 8.75
CA THR A 22 -10.50 16.99 9.17
C THR A 22 -11.28 15.92 8.39
N ALA A 23 -12.40 15.45 8.95
CA ALA A 23 -13.28 14.52 8.24
C ALA A 23 -13.81 15.11 6.93
N ALA A 24 -14.06 16.42 6.88
CA ALA A 24 -14.48 17.13 5.67
C ALA A 24 -13.37 17.10 4.60
N TYR A 25 -12.14 17.40 4.98
CA TYR A 25 -11.00 17.33 4.07
C TYR A 25 -10.84 15.92 3.45
N VAL A 26 -10.86 14.90 4.29
CA VAL A 26 -10.76 13.50 3.83
C VAL A 26 -11.90 13.15 2.88
N LYS A 27 -13.13 13.51 3.21
CA LYS A 27 -14.30 13.25 2.36
C LYS A 27 -14.15 13.89 0.98
N GLU A 28 -13.69 15.14 0.90
CA GLU A 28 -13.47 15.83 -0.38
C GLU A 28 -12.30 15.22 -1.16
N LEU A 29 -11.23 14.79 -0.48
CA LEU A 29 -10.10 14.10 -1.09
C LEU A 29 -10.56 12.82 -1.82
N TYR A 30 -11.39 12.00 -1.19
CA TYR A 30 -11.91 10.76 -1.79
C TYR A 30 -12.92 10.99 -2.92
N LYS A 31 -13.70 12.08 -2.89
CA LYS A 31 -14.62 12.44 -3.97
C LYS A 31 -13.87 12.91 -5.24
N LYS A 32 -12.68 13.46 -5.08
CA LYS A 32 -11.88 14.02 -6.17
C LYS A 32 -11.48 12.97 -7.20
N TYR A 33 -11.42 11.70 -6.81
CA TYR A 33 -10.96 10.60 -7.65
C TYR A 33 -12.07 9.53 -7.79
N PRO A 34 -12.97 9.65 -8.79
CA PRO A 34 -14.02 8.67 -9.02
C PRO A 34 -13.46 7.34 -9.53
N THR A 35 -14.22 6.27 -9.32
CA THR A 35 -13.90 4.96 -9.88
C THR A 35 -14.47 4.80 -11.29
N LEU A 36 -13.77 4.00 -12.11
CA LEU A 36 -14.16 3.60 -13.45
C LEU A 36 -14.33 2.08 -13.50
N LYS A 37 -15.09 1.57 -14.47
CA LYS A 37 -15.19 0.12 -14.68
C LYS A 37 -13.84 -0.44 -15.17
N SER A 38 -13.43 -1.59 -14.64
CA SER A 38 -12.27 -2.34 -15.11
C SER A 38 -12.71 -3.67 -15.74
N ASN A 39 -12.01 -4.09 -16.79
CA ASN A 39 -12.29 -5.36 -17.46
C ASN A 39 -11.57 -6.55 -16.80
N LEU A 40 -10.80 -6.33 -15.73
CA LEU A 40 -10.01 -7.39 -15.09
C LEU A 40 -10.88 -8.45 -14.38
N CYS A 41 -12.05 -8.03 -13.88
CA CYS A 41 -13.09 -8.93 -13.39
C CYS A 41 -14.48 -8.26 -13.47
N PRO A 42 -15.60 -9.03 -13.40
CA PRO A 42 -16.95 -8.46 -13.53
C PRO A 42 -17.32 -7.38 -12.54
N ALA A 43 -16.83 -7.49 -11.30
CA ALA A 43 -17.07 -6.52 -10.21
C ALA A 43 -15.86 -5.61 -9.95
N CYS A 44 -14.88 -5.59 -10.87
CA CYS A 44 -13.69 -4.78 -10.72
C CYS A 44 -13.93 -3.33 -11.09
N LEU A 45 -13.48 -2.43 -10.22
CA LEU A 45 -13.42 -1.01 -10.48
C LEU A 45 -11.96 -0.55 -10.46
N LEU A 46 -11.62 0.33 -11.39
CA LEU A 46 -10.36 1.05 -11.46
C LEU A 46 -10.47 2.35 -10.67
N TRP A 47 -9.51 2.62 -9.82
CA TRP A 47 -9.37 3.87 -9.09
C TRP A 47 -7.99 4.46 -9.36
N VAL A 48 -7.96 5.64 -9.95
CA VAL A 48 -6.73 6.35 -10.31
C VAL A 48 -6.65 7.64 -9.52
N ASN A 49 -5.52 7.87 -8.88
CA ASN A 49 -5.18 9.12 -8.22
C ASN A 49 -3.70 9.45 -8.50
N PRO A 50 -3.21 10.65 -8.16
CA PRO A 50 -1.84 11.08 -8.49
C PRO A 50 -0.73 10.23 -7.84
N TYR A 51 -1.05 9.44 -6.83
CA TYR A 51 -0.10 8.71 -6.01
C TYR A 51 0.01 7.24 -6.41
N PHE A 52 -1.11 6.66 -6.83
CA PHE A 52 -1.17 5.26 -7.27
C PHE A 52 -2.40 4.96 -8.13
N LYS A 53 -2.33 3.85 -8.84
CA LYS A 53 -3.44 3.24 -9.56
C LYS A 53 -3.85 1.96 -8.84
N SER A 54 -5.14 1.67 -8.79
CA SER A 54 -5.65 0.47 -8.14
C SER A 54 -6.87 -0.09 -8.83
N ILE A 55 -6.97 -1.42 -8.87
CA ILE A 55 -8.17 -2.16 -9.25
C ILE A 55 -8.64 -2.95 -8.03
N GLY A 56 -9.85 -2.66 -7.58
CA GLY A 56 -10.50 -3.34 -6.46
C GLY A 56 -11.66 -4.20 -6.94
N ASP A 57 -11.77 -5.41 -6.40
CA ASP A 57 -12.95 -6.27 -6.53
C ASP A 57 -13.99 -5.85 -5.49
N THR A 58 -15.04 -5.19 -5.94
CA THR A 58 -16.10 -4.66 -5.06
C THR A 58 -17.11 -5.70 -4.60
N LEU A 59 -17.09 -6.90 -5.16
CA LEU A 59 -17.90 -8.03 -4.70
C LEU A 59 -17.22 -8.75 -3.53
N ASN A 60 -15.92 -8.99 -3.64
CA ASN A 60 -15.12 -9.68 -2.64
C ASN A 60 -14.40 -8.72 -1.68
N HIS A 61 -14.50 -7.42 -1.90
CA HIS A 61 -13.92 -6.35 -1.09
C HIS A 61 -12.41 -6.54 -0.83
N LYS A 62 -11.64 -6.69 -1.91
CA LYS A 62 -10.18 -6.85 -1.84
C LYS A 62 -9.47 -6.19 -3.03
N PRO A 63 -8.22 -5.73 -2.87
CA PRO A 63 -7.44 -5.22 -3.99
C PRO A 63 -7.04 -6.36 -4.92
N VAL A 64 -7.32 -6.21 -6.21
CA VAL A 64 -6.89 -7.15 -7.25
C VAL A 64 -5.48 -6.82 -7.71
N LEU A 65 -5.24 -5.54 -7.99
CA LEU A 65 -3.94 -5.05 -8.44
C LEU A 65 -3.79 -3.58 -8.08
N THR A 66 -2.63 -3.22 -7.57
CA THR A 66 -2.23 -1.83 -7.34
C THR A 66 -0.88 -1.57 -8.01
N PHE A 67 -0.62 -0.33 -8.38
CA PHE A 67 0.65 0.12 -8.93
C PHE A 67 1.04 1.48 -8.39
N TYR A 68 2.31 1.64 -8.01
CA TYR A 68 2.89 2.93 -7.64
C TYR A 68 4.40 2.96 -7.88
N ILE A 69 4.96 4.15 -7.82
CA ILE A 69 6.39 4.38 -7.93
C ILE A 69 6.88 5.01 -6.63
N TYR A 70 7.80 4.33 -5.96
CA TYR A 70 8.49 4.85 -4.78
C TYR A 70 9.87 5.34 -5.16
N THR A 71 10.21 6.57 -4.77
CA THR A 71 11.47 7.20 -5.15
C THR A 71 12.33 7.55 -3.93
N LYS A 72 13.61 7.77 -4.16
CA LYS A 72 14.53 8.33 -3.17
C LYS A 72 14.03 9.70 -2.65
N ALA A 73 13.44 10.53 -3.52
CA ALA A 73 12.83 11.80 -3.11
C ALA A 73 11.66 11.56 -2.14
N HIS A 74 10.74 10.65 -2.45
CA HIS A 74 9.63 10.27 -1.56
C HIS A 74 10.13 9.81 -0.19
N ARG A 75 11.22 9.02 -0.15
CA ARG A 75 11.82 8.59 1.12
C ARG A 75 12.34 9.78 1.94
N LEU A 76 13.03 10.72 1.30
CA LEU A 76 13.57 11.91 1.98
C LEU A 76 12.45 12.82 2.51
N GLU A 77 11.40 13.01 1.72
CA GLU A 77 10.20 13.76 2.14
C GLU A 77 9.51 13.08 3.32
N GLN A 78 9.36 11.75 3.31
CA GLN A 78 8.81 10.99 4.42
C GLN A 78 9.63 11.19 5.72
N GLU A 79 10.96 11.15 5.62
CA GLU A 79 11.86 11.36 6.76
C GLU A 79 11.77 12.79 7.31
N THR A 80 11.40 13.75 6.46
CA THR A 80 11.19 15.16 6.83
C THR A 80 9.82 15.37 7.45
N LEU A 81 8.75 14.88 6.81
CA LEU A 81 7.36 15.08 7.26
C LEU A 81 7.04 14.32 8.54
N LYS A 82 7.55 13.11 8.70
CA LYS A 82 7.33 12.26 9.89
C LYS A 82 5.86 12.17 10.30
N LEU A 83 4.97 11.95 9.33
CA LEU A 83 3.55 11.83 9.61
C LEU A 83 3.28 10.75 10.67
N PRO A 84 2.47 11.04 11.70
CA PRO A 84 2.17 10.07 12.73
C PRO A 84 1.25 8.96 12.19
N ARG A 85 1.57 7.69 12.49
CA ARG A 85 0.72 6.53 12.17
C ARG A 85 -0.37 6.34 13.25
N SER A 86 -1.16 7.38 13.52
CA SER A 86 -2.19 7.35 14.56
C SER A 86 -3.29 8.38 14.34
N GLY A 87 -4.43 8.18 14.97
CA GLY A 87 -5.55 9.10 14.93
C GLY A 87 -6.10 9.33 13.52
N ALA A 88 -6.33 10.58 13.15
CA ALA A 88 -6.88 10.94 11.85
C ALA A 88 -5.94 10.67 10.66
N TYR A 89 -4.64 10.53 10.90
CA TYR A 89 -3.64 10.19 9.87
C TYR A 89 -3.61 8.69 9.51
N ALA A 90 -4.24 7.85 10.31
CA ALA A 90 -4.32 6.40 10.11
C ALA A 90 -5.78 5.93 10.12
N ALA A 91 -6.71 6.82 9.78
CA ALA A 91 -8.13 6.49 9.71
C ALA A 91 -8.44 5.81 8.38
N TRP A 92 -9.07 4.65 8.45
CA TRP A 92 -9.44 3.87 7.29
C TRP A 92 -10.72 4.40 6.65
N HIS A 93 -10.70 4.50 5.34
CA HIS A 93 -11.78 5.05 4.54
C HIS A 93 -12.17 4.10 3.40
N SER A 94 -13.40 4.28 2.92
CA SER A 94 -13.87 3.65 1.69
C SER A 94 -13.87 4.70 0.57
N VAL A 95 -13.56 4.28 -0.65
CA VAL A 95 -13.75 5.11 -1.83
C VAL A 95 -15.22 5.52 -1.92
N TYR A 96 -15.50 6.71 -2.46
CA TYR A 96 -16.86 7.22 -2.57
C TYR A 96 -17.80 6.21 -3.24
N GLY A 97 -18.96 5.98 -2.62
CA GLY A 97 -19.93 4.97 -3.05
C GLY A 97 -19.65 3.54 -2.57
N GLN A 98 -18.52 3.28 -1.91
CA GLN A 98 -18.21 1.97 -1.34
C GLN A 98 -18.60 1.89 0.14
N PRO A 99 -18.97 0.71 0.66
CA PRO A 99 -19.38 0.53 2.04
C PRO A 99 -18.20 0.67 3.02
N ASN A 100 -18.52 1.01 4.28
CA ASN A 100 -17.53 0.98 5.36
C ASN A 100 -17.31 -0.46 5.84
N GLU A 101 -16.13 -1.00 5.60
CA GLU A 101 -15.76 -2.38 5.90
C GLU A 101 -15.32 -2.61 7.36
N THR A 102 -15.10 -1.57 8.14
CA THR A 102 -14.65 -1.68 9.55
C THR A 102 -15.45 -2.69 10.39
N PRO A 103 -16.79 -2.77 10.28
CA PRO A 103 -17.58 -3.74 11.06
C PRO A 103 -17.22 -5.20 10.76
N VAL A 104 -16.86 -5.51 9.49
CA VAL A 104 -16.50 -6.88 9.08
C VAL A 104 -15.15 -7.28 9.65
N TYR A 105 -14.14 -6.39 9.61
CA TYR A 105 -12.84 -6.62 10.24
C TYR A 105 -12.94 -6.86 11.76
N LYS A 106 -13.79 -6.08 12.44
CA LYS A 106 -14.07 -6.27 13.88
C LYS A 106 -14.72 -7.64 14.14
N GLU A 107 -15.67 -8.04 13.28
CA GLU A 107 -16.34 -9.34 13.42
C GLU A 107 -15.39 -10.50 13.16
N ALA A 108 -14.54 -10.43 12.13
CA ALA A 108 -13.51 -11.43 11.86
C ALA A 108 -12.63 -11.65 13.08
N ASN A 109 -12.11 -10.59 13.69
CA ASN A 109 -11.27 -10.67 14.88
C ASN A 109 -12.00 -11.18 16.12
N ARG A 110 -13.30 -10.86 16.26
CA ARG A 110 -14.18 -11.41 17.32
C ARG A 110 -14.33 -12.92 17.17
N ILE A 111 -14.54 -13.41 15.94
CA ILE A 111 -14.70 -14.85 15.65
C ILE A 111 -13.39 -15.59 15.89
N ILE A 112 -12.25 -15.04 15.46
CA ILE A 112 -10.92 -15.63 15.66
C ILE A 112 -10.59 -15.73 17.17
N GLY A 113 -11.04 -14.76 17.98
CA GLY A 113 -10.89 -14.80 19.43
C GLY A 113 -9.45 -14.73 19.95
N LYS A 114 -8.48 -14.30 19.12
CA LYS A 114 -7.04 -14.21 19.44
C LYS A 114 -6.53 -12.79 19.21
N PRO A 115 -6.92 -11.82 20.07
CA PRO A 115 -6.47 -10.44 19.92
C PRO A 115 -4.94 -10.33 20.09
N ASN A 116 -4.35 -9.35 19.40
CA ASN A 116 -2.91 -9.04 19.45
C ASN A 116 -1.99 -10.24 19.12
N SER A 117 -2.47 -11.17 18.30
CA SER A 117 -1.71 -12.32 17.87
C SER A 117 -1.45 -12.33 16.37
N ALA A 118 -0.55 -13.19 15.90
CA ALA A 118 -0.30 -13.41 14.48
C ALA A 118 -1.53 -13.89 13.69
N TYR A 119 -2.53 -14.45 14.39
CA TYR A 119 -3.80 -14.92 13.82
C TYR A 119 -4.82 -13.80 13.59
N MET A 120 -4.64 -12.64 14.20
CA MET A 120 -5.55 -11.51 14.01
C MET A 120 -5.59 -11.09 12.54
N ILE A 121 -6.75 -10.70 12.05
CA ILE A 121 -6.90 -10.08 10.73
C ILE A 121 -6.54 -8.61 10.81
N ALA A 122 -5.47 -8.26 10.13
CA ALA A 122 -5.04 -6.90 9.87
C ALA A 122 -5.71 -6.36 8.58
N LYS A 123 -5.57 -5.07 8.38
CA LYS A 123 -5.85 -4.39 7.11
C LYS A 123 -4.54 -4.34 6.34
N GLY A 124 -4.29 -5.39 5.53
CA GLY A 124 -3.07 -5.55 4.78
C GLY A 124 -3.00 -4.59 3.60
N HIS A 125 -2.00 -3.73 3.58
CA HIS A 125 -1.79 -2.77 2.50
C HIS A 125 -1.07 -3.41 1.32
N CYS A 126 -1.63 -3.31 0.13
CA CYS A 126 -0.85 -3.52 -1.09
C CYS A 126 0.19 -2.40 -1.27
N GLN A 127 -0.23 -1.16 -1.02
CA GLN A 127 0.64 0.03 -1.01
C GLN A 127 0.87 0.44 0.43
N ALA A 128 2.02 0.11 0.95
CA ALA A 128 2.34 0.31 2.34
C ALA A 128 2.25 1.78 2.75
N TRP A 129 1.58 2.05 3.86
CA TRP A 129 1.51 3.40 4.42
C TRP A 129 2.91 4.03 4.56
N ILE A 130 3.90 3.25 4.99
CA ILE A 130 5.28 3.73 5.16
C ILE A 130 5.91 4.19 3.84
N LEU A 131 5.50 3.66 2.70
CA LEU A 131 5.97 4.07 1.37
C LEU A 131 5.13 5.22 0.79
N MET A 132 3.98 5.55 1.41
CA MET A 132 3.08 6.61 0.98
C MET A 132 3.12 7.85 1.88
N ALA A 133 3.69 7.75 3.09
CA ALA A 133 3.72 8.82 4.09
C ALA A 133 4.71 9.97 3.78
N TRP A 134 5.07 10.15 2.53
CA TRP A 134 5.82 11.29 2.02
C TRP A 134 4.91 12.47 1.64
N SER A 135 3.62 12.25 1.56
CA SER A 135 2.59 13.25 1.38
C SER A 135 1.39 12.92 2.27
N LEU A 136 0.74 13.94 2.83
CA LEU A 136 -0.48 13.74 3.62
C LEU A 136 -1.56 13.05 2.81
N ASP A 137 -1.81 13.50 1.58
CA ASP A 137 -2.84 12.94 0.71
C ASP A 137 -2.51 11.49 0.31
N ALA A 138 -1.25 11.22 -0.04
CA ALA A 138 -0.80 9.87 -0.36
C ALA A 138 -1.01 8.90 0.83
N ALA A 139 -0.64 9.32 2.04
CA ALA A 139 -0.84 8.55 3.25
C ALA A 139 -2.33 8.28 3.53
N LEU A 140 -3.19 9.31 3.44
CA LEU A 140 -4.63 9.16 3.66
C LEU A 140 -5.27 8.26 2.61
N LEU A 141 -4.92 8.42 1.33
CA LEU A 141 -5.46 7.58 0.25
C LEU A 141 -4.96 6.14 0.32
N SER A 142 -3.79 5.89 0.94
CA SER A 142 -3.31 4.51 1.13
C SER A 142 -4.14 3.72 2.16
N ASP A 143 -4.77 4.37 3.14
CA ASP A 143 -5.63 3.72 4.14
C ASP A 143 -7.05 3.48 3.59
N THR A 144 -7.15 2.84 2.42
CA THR A 144 -8.40 2.63 1.68
C THR A 144 -8.77 1.16 1.60
N TYR A 145 -10.00 0.83 2.03
CA TYR A 145 -10.57 -0.50 1.85
C TYR A 145 -10.78 -0.86 0.37
N THR A 146 -10.82 -2.14 0.06
CA THR A 146 -11.08 -2.72 -1.27
C THR A 146 -10.02 -2.37 -2.32
N PHE A 147 -9.54 -1.12 -2.37
CA PHE A 147 -8.61 -0.65 -3.41
C PHE A 147 -7.15 -0.72 -3.00
N ASN A 148 -6.85 -0.68 -1.71
CA ASN A 148 -5.47 -0.82 -1.24
C ASN A 148 -5.32 -1.79 -0.07
N ALA A 149 -6.38 -2.08 0.67
CA ALA A 149 -6.31 -3.02 1.78
C ALA A 149 -7.22 -4.22 1.57
N GLY A 150 -6.67 -5.40 1.85
CA GLY A 150 -7.38 -6.66 1.99
C GLY A 150 -7.28 -7.20 3.41
N MET A 151 -8.08 -8.23 3.72
CA MET A 151 -7.95 -8.97 4.96
C MET A 151 -6.67 -9.79 4.97
N GLU A 152 -5.76 -9.52 5.89
CA GLU A 152 -4.46 -10.15 5.98
C GLU A 152 -4.21 -10.66 7.39
N TYR A 153 -3.68 -11.88 7.53
CA TYR A 153 -3.21 -12.32 8.85
C TYR A 153 -2.08 -11.40 9.34
N GLN A 154 -2.12 -11.05 10.62
CA GLN A 154 -1.11 -10.18 11.22
C GLN A 154 0.31 -10.75 11.08
N GLY A 155 0.48 -12.07 11.11
CA GLY A 155 1.76 -12.72 10.86
C GLY A 155 2.31 -12.38 9.47
N GLN A 156 1.49 -12.47 8.43
CA GLN A 156 1.84 -12.07 7.06
C GLN A 156 2.16 -10.57 6.97
N ASN A 157 1.30 -9.71 7.53
CA ASN A 157 1.42 -8.26 7.48
C ASN A 157 2.73 -7.73 8.10
N ILE A 158 3.14 -8.26 9.26
CA ILE A 158 4.42 -7.89 9.90
C ILE A 158 5.60 -8.78 9.51
N GLY A 159 5.34 -9.84 8.76
CA GLY A 159 6.30 -10.81 8.27
C GLY A 159 6.80 -10.49 6.85
N THR A 160 6.35 -11.27 5.88
CA THR A 160 6.82 -11.17 4.50
C THR A 160 6.42 -9.87 3.83
N GLU A 161 5.22 -9.33 4.11
CA GLU A 161 4.79 -8.05 3.55
C GLU A 161 5.69 -6.91 4.02
N LEU A 162 5.90 -6.76 5.32
CA LEU A 162 6.81 -5.76 5.89
C LEU A 162 8.25 -5.92 5.38
N ALA A 163 8.71 -7.15 5.13
CA ALA A 163 10.05 -7.38 4.57
C ALA A 163 10.19 -6.81 3.14
N THR A 164 9.14 -6.88 2.33
CA THR A 164 9.14 -6.24 0.98
C THR A 164 9.13 -4.72 1.05
N GLU A 165 8.44 -4.13 2.01
CA GLU A 165 8.43 -2.69 2.26
C GLU A 165 9.82 -2.19 2.66
N GLU A 166 10.46 -2.89 3.59
CA GLU A 166 11.84 -2.60 4.02
C GLU A 166 12.83 -2.74 2.87
N LEU A 167 12.64 -3.73 1.99
CA LEU A 167 13.44 -3.88 0.77
C LEU A 167 13.35 -2.63 -0.11
N CYS A 168 12.15 -2.16 -0.43
CA CYS A 168 11.94 -0.96 -1.25
C CYS A 168 12.62 0.28 -0.64
N ARG A 169 12.54 0.45 0.67
CA ARG A 169 13.20 1.54 1.39
C ARG A 169 14.73 1.43 1.32
N LYS A 170 15.29 0.22 1.47
CA LYS A 170 16.74 -0.01 1.36
C LYS A 170 17.24 0.26 -0.06
N LEU A 171 16.51 -0.20 -1.08
CA LEU A 171 16.86 0.05 -2.48
C LEU A 171 16.98 1.55 -2.78
N THR A 172 16.14 2.38 -2.19
CA THR A 172 16.20 3.86 -2.33
C THR A 172 17.12 4.55 -1.30
N GLY A 173 17.86 3.81 -0.50
CA GLY A 173 18.93 4.33 0.36
C GLY A 173 18.52 4.55 1.84
N TYR A 174 17.51 3.84 2.36
CA TYR A 174 17.20 3.91 3.79
C TYR A 174 18.24 3.14 4.61
N LYS A 175 19.00 3.87 5.42
CA LYS A 175 20.09 3.34 6.29
C LYS A 175 21.22 2.61 5.55
N VAL A 176 21.24 2.64 4.23
CA VAL A 176 22.28 2.05 3.37
C VAL A 176 22.49 2.94 2.15
N LEU A 177 23.53 2.67 1.37
CA LEU A 177 23.73 3.37 0.09
C LEU A 177 22.59 2.98 -0.87
N ALA A 178 22.03 3.98 -1.57
CA ALA A 178 20.99 3.73 -2.55
C ALA A 178 21.50 2.93 -3.74
N VAL A 179 20.75 1.92 -4.14
CA VAL A 179 20.98 1.10 -5.33
C VAL A 179 20.29 1.74 -6.55
N THR A 180 19.15 2.39 -6.31
CA THR A 180 18.33 3.01 -7.36
C THR A 180 17.69 4.30 -6.86
N ASP A 181 17.30 5.18 -7.78
CA ASP A 181 16.53 6.37 -7.48
C ASP A 181 15.02 6.12 -7.44
N SER A 182 14.54 5.04 -8.06
CA SER A 182 13.13 4.70 -8.11
C SER A 182 12.87 3.20 -8.15
N VAL A 183 11.76 2.79 -7.53
CA VAL A 183 11.25 1.43 -7.51
C VAL A 183 9.81 1.45 -8.01
N LYS A 184 9.51 0.66 -9.03
CA LYS A 184 8.14 0.40 -9.49
C LYS A 184 7.58 -0.81 -8.74
N ILE A 185 6.38 -0.69 -8.21
CA ILE A 185 5.80 -1.72 -7.35
C ILE A 185 4.39 -2.03 -7.83
N TRP A 186 4.15 -3.30 -8.19
CA TRP A 186 2.83 -3.88 -8.42
C TRP A 186 2.55 -4.83 -7.26
N CYS A 187 1.38 -4.69 -6.67
CA CYS A 187 0.95 -5.54 -5.55
C CYS A 187 -0.54 -5.86 -5.71
N GLY A 188 -0.96 -6.99 -5.21
CA GLY A 188 -2.36 -7.35 -5.24
C GLY A 188 -2.64 -8.63 -4.47
N THR A 189 -3.88 -9.12 -4.59
CA THR A 189 -4.33 -10.32 -3.89
C THR A 189 -4.88 -11.35 -4.88
N PHE A 190 -4.85 -12.61 -4.47
CA PHE A 190 -5.38 -13.72 -5.25
C PHE A 190 -6.09 -14.75 -4.35
N GLY A 191 -7.08 -15.45 -4.93
CA GLY A 191 -7.80 -16.53 -4.25
C GLY A 191 -8.68 -16.06 -3.10
N SER A 192 -9.22 -17.02 -2.35
CA SER A 192 -10.06 -16.81 -1.17
C SER A 192 -9.93 -17.98 -0.22
N LEU A 193 -9.39 -17.74 0.97
CA LEU A 193 -9.32 -18.74 2.06
C LEU A 193 -10.66 -18.94 2.75
N THR A 194 -11.33 -17.83 3.05
CA THR A 194 -12.60 -17.76 3.78
C THR A 194 -13.24 -16.40 3.59
N THR A 195 -14.45 -16.23 4.11
CA THR A 195 -15.16 -14.96 4.09
C THR A 195 -15.69 -14.60 5.47
N TYR A 196 -15.74 -13.31 5.77
CA TYR A 196 -16.43 -12.78 6.94
C TYR A 196 -17.54 -11.84 6.51
N LYS A 197 -18.65 -11.88 7.26
CA LYS A 197 -19.85 -11.08 6.94
C LYS A 197 -20.34 -10.29 8.15
N LYS A 198 -20.66 -9.02 7.94
CA LYS A 198 -21.33 -8.16 8.94
C LYS A 198 -22.08 -7.04 8.23
N LYS A 199 -23.26 -6.68 8.72
CA LYS A 199 -24.10 -5.59 8.19
C LYS A 199 -24.32 -5.67 6.67
N GLY A 200 -24.56 -6.87 6.14
CA GLY A 200 -24.78 -7.06 4.69
C GLY A 200 -23.53 -7.06 3.82
N ILE A 201 -22.34 -6.74 4.36
CA ILE A 201 -21.09 -6.73 3.64
C ILE A 201 -20.37 -8.07 3.87
N THR A 202 -19.89 -8.70 2.79
CA THR A 202 -19.08 -9.93 2.85
C THR A 202 -17.70 -9.61 2.29
N ILE A 203 -16.65 -9.86 3.06
CA ILE A 203 -15.25 -9.64 2.66
C ILE A 203 -14.53 -10.99 2.56
N SER A 204 -13.84 -11.20 1.46
CA SER A 204 -12.99 -12.36 1.25
C SER A 204 -11.61 -12.14 1.86
N VAL A 205 -11.11 -13.13 2.60
CA VAL A 205 -9.72 -13.22 3.02
C VAL A 205 -8.91 -13.78 1.85
N PRO A 206 -8.00 -13.03 1.23
CA PRO A 206 -7.19 -13.55 0.14
C PRO A 206 -6.37 -14.77 0.55
N GLU A 207 -6.16 -15.70 -0.36
CA GLU A 207 -5.26 -16.84 -0.16
C GLU A 207 -3.80 -16.42 -0.29
N TYR A 208 -3.51 -15.51 -1.22
CA TYR A 208 -2.17 -14.98 -1.48
C TYR A 208 -2.20 -13.48 -1.61
N TYR A 209 -1.09 -12.87 -1.21
CA TYR A 209 -0.63 -11.57 -1.65
C TYR A 209 0.51 -11.78 -2.65
N PHE A 210 0.61 -10.93 -3.66
CA PHE A 210 1.76 -10.92 -4.55
C PHE A 210 2.36 -9.53 -4.66
N LYS A 211 3.65 -9.48 -4.93
CA LYS A 211 4.35 -8.23 -5.17
C LYS A 211 5.39 -8.39 -6.27
N VAL A 212 5.42 -7.44 -7.20
CA VAL A 212 6.46 -7.30 -8.22
C VAL A 212 7.19 -6.00 -7.94
N ILE A 213 8.50 -6.08 -7.75
CA ILE A 213 9.39 -4.95 -7.46
C ILE A 213 10.37 -4.85 -8.62
N GLU A 214 10.35 -3.73 -9.36
CA GLU A 214 11.21 -3.48 -10.50
C GLU A 214 12.01 -2.20 -10.30
N TYR A 215 13.31 -2.27 -10.52
CA TYR A 215 14.23 -1.14 -10.38
C TYR A 215 15.45 -1.30 -11.29
N TYR A 216 16.09 -0.17 -11.60
CA TYR A 216 17.40 -0.18 -12.24
C TYR A 216 18.48 -0.31 -11.17
N ASP A 217 19.29 -1.35 -11.24
CA ASP A 217 20.40 -1.55 -10.31
C ASP A 217 21.67 -0.91 -10.90
N SER A 218 22.14 0.16 -10.27
CA SER A 218 23.32 0.91 -10.69
C SER A 218 24.63 0.10 -10.55
N ASN A 219 24.66 -0.91 -9.69
CA ASN A 219 25.83 -1.75 -9.49
C ASN A 219 25.94 -2.83 -10.59
N VAL A 220 24.81 -3.29 -11.09
CA VAL A 220 24.73 -4.32 -12.15
C VAL A 220 24.63 -3.68 -13.53
N GLY A 221 24.17 -2.42 -13.62
CA GLY A 221 23.95 -1.71 -14.86
C GLY A 221 22.73 -2.20 -15.65
N GLY A 222 21.69 -2.71 -14.96
CA GLY A 222 20.52 -3.29 -15.60
C GLY A 222 19.24 -3.26 -14.78
N MET A 223 18.12 -3.58 -15.46
CA MET A 223 16.82 -3.71 -14.81
C MET A 223 16.71 -5.02 -14.03
N ILE A 224 16.34 -4.93 -12.78
CA ILE A 224 16.07 -6.08 -11.91
C ILE A 224 14.55 -6.15 -11.66
N THR A 225 14.00 -7.36 -11.73
CA THR A 225 12.63 -7.66 -11.33
C THR A 225 12.65 -8.73 -10.26
N GLN A 226 12.13 -8.41 -9.07
CA GLN A 226 11.91 -9.37 -8.00
C GLN A 226 10.41 -9.61 -7.86
N THR A 227 10.00 -10.86 -7.76
CA THR A 227 8.59 -11.25 -7.73
C THR A 227 8.33 -12.17 -6.54
N TYR A 228 7.30 -11.87 -5.78
CA TYR A 228 6.93 -12.60 -4.58
C TYR A 228 5.49 -13.08 -4.66
N TRP A 229 5.27 -14.34 -4.27
CA TRP A 229 3.98 -14.99 -4.12
C TRP A 229 3.83 -15.46 -2.68
N MET A 230 3.18 -14.64 -1.87
CA MET A 230 3.19 -14.74 -0.40
C MET A 230 1.89 -15.34 0.10
N PRO A 231 1.89 -16.58 0.64
CA PRO A 231 0.71 -17.16 1.27
C PRO A 231 0.24 -16.29 2.45
N ASN A 232 -1.05 -16.02 2.51
CA ASN A 232 -1.63 -15.25 3.61
C ASN A 232 -1.78 -16.16 4.84
N LYS A 233 -0.76 -16.17 5.69
CA LYS A 233 -0.63 -17.07 6.83
C LYS A 233 -0.28 -16.34 8.12
N SER A 234 -0.75 -16.90 9.24
CA SER A 234 -0.41 -16.38 10.57
C SER A 234 1.03 -16.67 10.99
N ASP A 235 1.67 -17.71 10.46
CA ASP A 235 3.04 -18.12 10.78
C ASP A 235 4.11 -17.52 9.85
N ALA A 236 3.73 -16.65 8.93
CA ALA A 236 4.68 -15.95 8.07
C ALA A 236 5.60 -15.03 8.87
N THR A 237 6.88 -15.03 8.50
CA THR A 237 7.92 -14.19 9.13
C THR A 237 8.75 -13.48 8.07
N ARG A 238 9.53 -12.45 8.47
CA ARG A 238 10.46 -11.78 7.54
C ARG A 238 11.49 -12.73 6.93
N LYS A 239 11.89 -13.78 7.65
CA LYS A 239 12.85 -14.79 7.19
C LYS A 239 12.28 -15.68 6.08
N THR A 240 10.96 -15.79 5.97
CA THR A 240 10.31 -16.64 4.96
C THR A 240 10.13 -15.91 3.62
N LEU A 241 10.52 -14.63 3.48
CA LEU A 241 10.36 -13.89 2.23
C LEU A 241 11.09 -14.55 1.05
N SER A 242 12.30 -15.06 1.26
CA SER A 242 13.08 -15.72 0.19
C SER A 242 12.38 -16.96 -0.37
N SER A 243 11.64 -17.72 0.47
CA SER A 243 10.87 -18.88 0.03
C SER A 243 9.58 -18.49 -0.74
N CYS A 244 9.18 -17.23 -0.68
CA CYS A 244 8.04 -16.68 -1.44
C CYS A 244 8.47 -16.14 -2.81
N GLN A 245 9.76 -16.09 -3.12
CA GLN A 245 10.25 -15.58 -4.40
C GLN A 245 9.97 -16.58 -5.52
N ILE A 246 9.37 -16.08 -6.61
CA ILE A 246 9.09 -16.84 -7.82
C ILE A 246 9.54 -16.06 -9.06
N SER A 247 9.56 -16.70 -10.22
CA SER A 247 9.80 -15.99 -11.47
C SER A 247 8.57 -15.18 -11.90
N TYR A 248 8.78 -14.07 -12.61
CA TYR A 248 7.66 -13.26 -13.14
C TYR A 248 6.74 -14.04 -14.09
N PRO A 249 7.25 -14.91 -15.01
CA PRO A 249 6.38 -15.80 -15.79
C PRO A 249 5.53 -16.76 -14.94
N ALA A 250 6.08 -17.27 -13.83
CA ALA A 250 5.30 -18.10 -12.91
C ALA A 250 4.16 -17.30 -12.25
N LEU A 251 4.40 -16.04 -11.85
CA LEU A 251 3.35 -15.17 -11.36
C LEU A 251 2.24 -14.96 -12.40
N ILE A 252 2.59 -14.66 -13.65
CA ILE A 252 1.61 -14.50 -14.75
C ILE A 252 0.75 -15.76 -14.89
N LYS A 253 1.36 -16.95 -14.81
CA LYS A 253 0.63 -18.23 -14.87
C LYS A 253 -0.35 -18.38 -13.71
N HIS A 254 0.00 -17.98 -12.49
CA HIS A 254 -0.91 -18.00 -11.35
C HIS A 254 -2.08 -17.03 -11.50
N LEU A 255 -1.79 -15.80 -11.95
CA LEU A 255 -2.79 -14.73 -12.04
C LEU A 255 -3.69 -14.83 -13.29
N GLY A 256 -3.19 -15.40 -14.38
CA GLY A 256 -3.85 -15.37 -15.70
C GLY A 256 -3.70 -14.04 -16.45
N PHE A 257 -2.96 -13.08 -15.90
CA PHE A 257 -2.67 -11.78 -16.52
C PHE A 257 -1.29 -11.27 -16.11
N SER A 258 -0.75 -10.31 -16.88
CA SER A 258 0.52 -9.65 -16.58
C SER A 258 0.30 -8.36 -15.78
N PRO A 259 0.68 -8.28 -14.50
CA PRO A 259 0.53 -7.05 -13.71
C PRO A 259 1.16 -5.81 -14.35
N LYS A 260 2.33 -5.96 -15.00
CA LYS A 260 3.02 -4.85 -15.63
C LYS A 260 2.28 -4.27 -16.83
N SER A 261 1.47 -5.06 -17.56
CA SER A 261 0.76 -4.59 -18.76
C SER A 261 -0.58 -3.92 -18.45
N VAL A 262 -1.24 -4.26 -17.35
CA VAL A 262 -2.59 -3.74 -17.00
C VAL A 262 -2.66 -2.22 -16.92
N PHE A 263 -1.61 -1.56 -16.43
CA PHE A 263 -1.60 -0.10 -16.27
C PHE A 263 -0.80 0.63 -17.35
N ASN A 264 -0.21 -0.07 -18.32
CA ASN A 264 0.51 0.57 -19.43
C ASN A 264 -0.45 1.17 -20.48
N GLU A 265 -1.72 0.73 -20.49
CA GLU A 265 -2.76 1.19 -21.40
C GLU A 265 -3.62 2.32 -20.80
N LEU A 266 -3.28 2.81 -19.63
CA LEU A 266 -3.96 3.85 -18.84
C LEU A 266 -3.01 5.04 -18.60
#